data_ba770c6e276b629eb9f34492404c8e89
#
_entry.id   ba770c6e276b629eb9f34492404c8e89
#
_cell.length_a   1.000
_cell.length_b   1.000
_cell.length_c   1.000
_cell.angle_alpha   90.00
_cell.angle_beta   90.00
_cell.angle_gamma   90.00
#
_symmetry.space_group_name_H-M   'P 1'
#
loop_
_entity.id
_entity.type
_entity.pdbx_description
1 polymer ?
#
loop_
_entity_poly.entity_id
_entity_poly.type
_entity_poly.pdbx_seq_one_letter_code
_entity_poly.pdbx_strand_id
1 'polypeptide(L)'
;MKLKKFLVPVDGSDYSMRAAKYAAELTDFTDGKIILVYCHRPFPIVLGEPYFQNAINKITEKSNKLIEPYRQLFQKTGTSFTERILQAPAPNAICEVAKTEKLDMIIMGSRGRNKLEGLLLGSCTQRVLHMAPCPVLVIR
;
A
#
# COMPACT_ATOMS: atom_id res chain seq x y z
N MET A 1 5.12 -23.95 4.08
CA MET A 1 4.66 -22.60 3.62
C MET A 1 4.84 -21.60 4.74
N LYS A 2 5.52 -20.50 4.47
CA LYS A 2 5.65 -19.41 5.43
C LYS A 2 4.69 -18.30 5.05
N LEU A 3 3.83 -17.89 5.97
CA LEU A 3 2.96 -16.72 5.81
C LEU A 3 3.22 -15.77 6.98
N LYS A 4 4.38 -15.13 6.96
CA LYS A 4 4.86 -14.27 8.04
C LYS A 4 5.03 -12.82 7.66
N LYS A 5 5.21 -12.54 6.37
CA LYS A 5 5.47 -11.18 5.89
C LYS A 5 4.46 -10.81 4.82
N PHE A 6 3.62 -9.83 5.13
CA PHE A 6 2.56 -9.39 4.24
C PHE A 6 2.82 -7.96 3.80
N LEU A 7 2.60 -7.66 2.53
CA LEU A 7 2.63 -6.29 2.03
C LEU A 7 1.19 -5.82 1.82
N VAL A 8 0.85 -4.67 2.38
CA VAL A 8 -0.48 -4.08 2.24
C VAL A 8 -0.33 -2.69 1.63
N PRO A 9 -0.58 -2.58 0.30
CA PRO A 9 -0.59 -1.26 -0.33
C PRO A 9 -1.90 -0.56 -0.07
N VAL A 10 -1.82 0.73 0.22
CA VAL A 10 -2.99 1.54 0.56
C VAL A 10 -3.02 2.83 -0.24
N ASP A 11 -4.21 3.35 -0.48
CA ASP A 11 -4.41 4.57 -1.26
C ASP A 11 -5.49 5.49 -0.66
N GLY A 12 -5.96 5.18 0.55
CA GLY A 12 -7.02 5.92 1.22
C GLY A 12 -8.43 5.51 0.83
N SER A 13 -8.58 4.52 -0.05
CA SER A 13 -9.91 4.03 -0.46
C SER A 13 -10.50 3.08 0.59
N ASP A 14 -11.82 2.88 0.53
CA ASP A 14 -12.50 1.90 1.37
C ASP A 14 -12.01 0.48 1.08
N TYR A 15 -11.67 0.21 -0.17
CA TYR A 15 -11.14 -1.09 -0.58
C TYR A 15 -9.81 -1.39 0.11
N SER A 16 -8.88 -0.44 0.14
CA SER A 16 -7.61 -0.64 0.81
C SER A 16 -7.76 -0.70 2.34
N MET A 17 -8.75 -0.01 2.90
CA MET A 17 -9.04 -0.13 4.33
C MET A 17 -9.58 -1.51 4.68
N ARG A 18 -10.45 -2.08 3.84
CA ARG A 18 -10.93 -3.45 4.03
C ARG A 18 -9.78 -4.46 3.92
N ALA A 19 -8.88 -4.24 2.97
CA ALA A 19 -7.69 -5.09 2.82
C ALA A 19 -6.79 -5.01 4.05
N ALA A 20 -6.58 -3.81 4.59
CA ALA A 20 -5.78 -3.61 5.80
C ALA A 20 -6.40 -4.32 7.01
N LYS A 21 -7.72 -4.24 7.17
CA LYS A 21 -8.43 -4.94 8.25
C LYS A 21 -8.29 -6.45 8.12
N TYR A 22 -8.44 -6.97 6.90
CA TYR A 22 -8.28 -8.39 6.63
C TYR A 22 -6.86 -8.85 6.94
N ALA A 23 -5.87 -8.07 6.54
CA ALA A 23 -4.46 -8.37 6.82
C ALA A 23 -4.16 -8.39 8.32
N ALA A 24 -4.73 -7.44 9.08
CA ALA A 24 -4.57 -7.41 10.53
C ALA A 24 -5.10 -8.69 11.17
N GLU A 25 -6.28 -9.16 10.76
CA GLU A 25 -6.84 -10.42 11.25
C GLU A 25 -5.95 -11.61 10.86
N LEU A 26 -5.45 -11.63 9.64
CA LEU A 26 -4.60 -12.72 9.17
C LEU A 26 -3.28 -12.80 9.94
N THR A 27 -2.70 -11.68 10.32
CA THR A 27 -1.47 -11.68 11.12
C THR A 27 -1.66 -12.27 12.51
N ASP A 28 -2.85 -12.17 13.08
CA ASP A 28 -3.16 -12.82 14.36
C ASP A 28 -3.05 -14.34 14.25
N PHE A 29 -3.48 -14.91 13.13
CA PHE A 29 -3.39 -16.36 12.90
C PHE A 29 -1.97 -16.81 12.61
N THR A 30 -1.18 -16.00 11.94
CA THR A 30 0.12 -16.42 11.42
C THR A 30 1.28 -15.93 12.29
N ASP A 31 1.02 -15.08 13.28
CA ASP A 31 2.05 -14.37 14.02
C ASP A 31 2.98 -13.62 13.06
N GLY A 32 2.36 -13.01 12.05
CA GLY A 32 3.07 -12.30 10.99
C GLY A 32 3.23 -10.81 11.25
N LYS A 33 3.81 -10.15 10.27
CA LYS A 33 3.95 -8.68 10.28
C LYS A 33 3.59 -8.09 8.94
N ILE A 34 3.20 -6.82 8.95
CA ILE A 34 2.77 -6.10 7.76
C ILE A 34 3.82 -5.06 7.38
N ILE A 35 4.07 -4.94 6.09
CA ILE A 35 4.71 -3.77 5.51
C ILE A 35 3.61 -2.97 4.81
N LEU A 36 3.29 -1.83 5.38
CA LEU A 36 2.30 -0.89 4.85
C LEU A 36 2.97 -0.01 3.80
N VAL A 37 2.42 0.02 2.60
CA VAL A 37 3.02 0.78 1.48
C VAL A 37 2.02 1.79 0.95
N TYR A 38 2.45 3.04 0.89
CA TYR A 38 1.74 4.10 0.18
C TYR A 38 2.65 4.70 -0.88
N CYS A 39 2.13 4.91 -2.09
CA CYS A 39 2.87 5.50 -3.20
C CYS A 39 2.27 6.86 -3.52
N HIS A 40 3.03 7.92 -3.27
CA HIS A 40 2.64 9.27 -3.62
C HIS A 40 3.02 9.60 -5.06
N ARG A 41 2.42 10.67 -5.61
CA ARG A 41 2.79 11.17 -6.93
C ARG A 41 4.27 11.60 -6.95
N PRO A 42 4.93 11.60 -8.12
CA PRO A 42 6.32 12.06 -8.20
C PRO A 42 6.49 13.50 -7.75
N PHE A 43 7.64 13.82 -7.14
CA PHE A 43 7.97 15.19 -6.77
C PHE A 43 8.22 16.03 -8.04
N PRO A 44 7.71 17.26 -8.11
CA PRO A 44 7.84 18.10 -9.29
C PRO A 44 9.23 18.76 -9.37
N ILE A 45 10.25 18.02 -9.73
CA ILE A 45 11.64 18.45 -9.75
C ILE A 45 11.91 19.65 -10.69
N VAL A 46 11.01 19.89 -11.65
CA VAL A 46 11.15 20.99 -12.62
C VAL A 46 10.82 22.37 -12.05
N LEU A 47 10.22 22.42 -10.85
CA LEU A 47 9.76 23.71 -10.28
C LEU A 47 10.89 24.60 -9.78
N GLY A 48 12.02 24.04 -9.34
CA GLY A 48 13.08 24.80 -8.68
C GLY A 48 12.68 25.32 -7.30
N GLU A 49 13.65 25.85 -6.55
CA GLU A 49 13.44 26.40 -5.21
C GLU A 49 12.86 27.83 -5.26
N PRO A 50 12.00 28.24 -4.29
CA PRO A 50 11.54 27.46 -3.12
C PRO A 50 10.31 26.58 -3.40
N TYR A 51 9.78 26.62 -4.60
CA TYR A 51 8.53 25.92 -4.96
C TYR A 51 8.66 24.41 -4.86
N PHE A 52 9.83 23.89 -5.20
CA PHE A 52 10.10 22.44 -5.11
C PHE A 52 9.99 21.96 -3.66
N GLN A 53 10.63 22.66 -2.72
CA GLN A 53 10.58 22.29 -1.31
C GLN A 53 9.16 22.39 -0.75
N ASN A 54 8.42 23.44 -1.14
CA ASN A 54 7.01 23.59 -0.73
C ASN A 54 6.15 22.44 -1.23
N ALA A 55 6.38 21.99 -2.47
CA ALA A 55 5.66 20.85 -3.04
C ALA A 55 6.00 19.55 -2.31
N ILE A 56 7.26 19.31 -1.97
CA ILE A 56 7.69 18.16 -1.18
C ILE A 56 6.98 18.16 0.18
N ASN A 57 6.96 19.30 0.86
CA ASN A 57 6.31 19.42 2.17
C ASN A 57 4.82 19.09 2.10
N LYS A 58 4.12 19.58 1.08
CA LYS A 58 2.69 19.28 0.88
C LYS A 58 2.44 17.81 0.62
N ILE A 59 3.23 17.19 -0.24
CA ILE A 59 3.10 15.77 -0.57
C ILE A 59 3.37 14.91 0.67
N THR A 60 4.40 15.24 1.43
CA THR A 60 4.77 14.54 2.66
C THR A 60 3.65 14.65 3.70
N GLU A 61 3.13 15.84 3.92
CA GLU A 61 2.03 16.07 4.86
C GLU A 61 0.77 15.31 4.46
N LYS A 62 0.42 15.37 3.19
CA LYS A 62 -0.74 14.65 2.64
C LYS A 62 -0.57 13.13 2.79
N SER A 63 0.63 12.63 2.53
CA SER A 63 0.94 11.20 2.67
C SER A 63 0.76 10.73 4.10
N ASN A 64 1.27 11.51 5.07
CA ASN A 64 1.12 11.18 6.48
C ASN A 64 -0.34 11.18 6.94
N LYS A 65 -1.13 12.15 6.49
CA LYS A 65 -2.56 12.20 6.80
C LYS A 65 -3.31 10.99 6.22
N LEU A 66 -2.97 10.60 5.01
CA LEU A 66 -3.62 9.46 4.34
C LEU A 66 -3.32 8.15 5.07
N ILE A 67 -2.08 7.97 5.54
CA ILE A 67 -1.65 6.74 6.20
C ILE A 67 -2.15 6.65 7.63
N GLU A 68 -2.39 7.76 8.31
CA GLU A 68 -2.71 7.78 9.73
C GLU A 68 -3.85 6.84 10.15
N PRO A 69 -4.98 6.74 9.42
CA PRO A 69 -6.03 5.78 9.80
C PRO A 69 -5.56 4.32 9.82
N TYR A 70 -4.64 3.96 8.94
CA TYR A 70 -4.08 2.61 8.89
C TYR A 70 -3.13 2.36 10.07
N ARG A 71 -2.32 3.35 10.44
CA ARG A 71 -1.48 3.29 11.64
C ARG A 71 -2.33 3.05 12.88
N GLN A 72 -3.41 3.82 13.00
CA GLN A 72 -4.33 3.67 14.14
C GLN A 72 -4.98 2.29 14.17
N LEU A 73 -5.39 1.77 13.02
CA LEU A 73 -5.96 0.43 12.92
C LEU A 73 -4.98 -0.62 13.45
N PHE A 74 -3.73 -0.58 12.99
CA PHE A 74 -2.74 -1.57 13.37
C PHE A 74 -2.31 -1.43 14.83
N GLN A 75 -2.22 -0.21 15.35
CA GLN A 75 -1.95 0.02 16.77
C GLN A 75 -3.08 -0.51 17.64
N LYS A 76 -4.32 -0.26 17.24
CA LYS A 76 -5.50 -0.71 17.98
C LYS A 76 -5.62 -2.24 18.00
N THR A 77 -5.29 -2.90 16.92
CA THR A 77 -5.37 -4.36 16.80
C THR A 77 -4.11 -5.07 17.28
N GLY A 78 -3.09 -4.33 17.72
CA GLY A 78 -1.83 -4.94 18.14
C GLY A 78 -1.04 -5.58 17.02
N THR A 79 -1.28 -5.15 15.77
CA THR A 79 -0.62 -5.68 14.60
C THR A 79 0.79 -5.14 14.48
N SER A 80 1.77 -6.02 14.30
CA SER A 80 3.16 -5.61 14.04
C SER A 80 3.27 -5.09 12.61
N PHE A 81 3.75 -3.87 12.44
CA PHE A 81 3.90 -3.30 11.11
C PHE A 81 5.06 -2.31 11.02
N THR A 82 5.57 -2.16 9.81
CA THR A 82 6.45 -1.07 9.40
C THR A 82 5.83 -0.40 8.18
N GLU A 83 6.29 0.78 7.83
CA GLU A 83 5.71 1.51 6.71
C GLU A 83 6.77 1.95 5.70
N ARG A 84 6.35 2.03 4.43
CA ARG A 84 7.16 2.58 3.34
C ARG A 84 6.30 3.59 2.59
N ILE A 85 6.78 4.81 2.51
CA ILE A 85 6.18 5.87 1.70
C ILE A 85 7.07 6.02 0.47
N LEU A 86 6.55 5.66 -0.69
CA LEU A 86 7.31 5.53 -1.92
C LEU A 86 6.74 6.43 -3.01
N GLN A 87 7.48 6.54 -4.10
CA GLN A 87 7.07 7.33 -5.26
C GLN A 87 6.40 6.43 -6.30
N ALA A 88 5.30 6.93 -6.89
CA ALA A 88 4.61 6.24 -8.00
C ALA A 88 5.56 6.01 -9.19
N PRO A 89 5.30 5.00 -10.05
CA PRO A 89 4.05 4.24 -10.17
C PRO A 89 3.93 3.13 -9.12
N ALA A 90 2.75 3.01 -8.55
CA ALA A 90 2.48 2.10 -7.44
C ALA A 90 2.74 0.63 -7.77
N PRO A 91 2.27 0.07 -8.91
CA PRO A 91 2.51 -1.35 -9.19
C PRO A 91 3.99 -1.71 -9.19
N ASN A 92 4.84 -0.86 -9.76
CA ASN A 92 6.28 -1.07 -9.81
C ASN A 92 6.89 -1.03 -8.41
N ALA A 93 6.55 -0.01 -7.61
CA ALA A 93 7.06 0.14 -6.25
C ALA A 93 6.63 -1.02 -5.35
N ILE A 94 5.36 -1.43 -5.42
CA ILE A 94 4.81 -2.54 -4.66
C ILE A 94 5.57 -3.83 -4.96
N CYS A 95 5.71 -4.17 -6.24
CA CYS A 95 6.37 -5.41 -6.65
C CYS A 95 7.87 -5.41 -6.33
N GLU A 96 8.52 -4.25 -6.40
CA GLU A 96 9.92 -4.12 -6.03
C GLU A 96 10.14 -4.39 -4.53
N VAL A 97 9.30 -3.82 -3.67
CA VAL A 97 9.36 -4.10 -2.23
C VAL A 97 9.10 -5.56 -1.94
N ALA A 98 8.09 -6.14 -2.59
CA ALA A 98 7.76 -7.56 -2.40
C ALA A 98 8.93 -8.47 -2.77
N LYS A 99 9.66 -8.12 -3.82
CA LYS A 99 10.83 -8.88 -4.28
C LYS A 99 12.03 -8.70 -3.35
N THR A 100 12.43 -7.44 -3.09
CA THR A 100 13.65 -7.14 -2.33
C THR A 100 13.55 -7.55 -0.87
N GLU A 101 12.38 -7.41 -0.26
CA GLU A 101 12.17 -7.78 1.14
C GLU A 101 11.58 -9.19 1.30
N LYS A 102 11.46 -9.93 0.21
CA LYS A 102 11.01 -11.33 0.19
C LYS A 102 9.69 -11.51 0.93
N LEU A 103 8.68 -10.77 0.50
CA LEU A 103 7.35 -10.83 1.11
C LEU A 103 6.63 -12.11 0.70
N ASP A 104 5.85 -12.67 1.63
CA ASP A 104 5.16 -13.93 1.42
C ASP A 104 3.84 -13.77 0.67
N MET A 105 3.21 -12.60 0.79
CA MET A 105 1.93 -12.33 0.13
C MET A 105 1.68 -10.82 0.09
N ILE A 106 1.03 -10.38 -0.99
CA ILE A 106 0.48 -9.03 -1.10
C ILE A 106 -1.02 -9.13 -0.82
N ILE A 107 -1.54 -8.28 0.05
CA ILE A 107 -2.97 -8.20 0.35
C ILE A 107 -3.44 -6.80 -0.03
N MET A 108 -4.31 -6.71 -1.02
CA MET A 108 -4.71 -5.41 -1.56
C MET A 108 -6.19 -5.38 -1.92
N GLY A 109 -6.75 -4.19 -2.01
CA GLY A 109 -8.12 -4.00 -2.46
C GLY A 109 -8.29 -4.32 -3.93
N SER A 110 -9.49 -4.72 -4.31
CA SER A 110 -9.80 -5.03 -5.71
C SER A 110 -9.81 -3.78 -6.58
N ARG A 111 -10.02 -2.60 -5.99
CA ARG A 111 -10.06 -1.30 -6.66
C ARG A 111 -9.37 -0.26 -5.79
N GLY A 112 -9.04 0.88 -6.40
CA GLY A 112 -8.51 2.02 -5.69
C GLY A 112 -9.51 3.17 -5.63
N ARG A 113 -8.99 4.39 -5.54
CA ARG A 113 -9.79 5.62 -5.48
C ARG A 113 -10.58 5.89 -6.76
N ASN A 114 -10.03 5.49 -7.91
CA ASN A 114 -10.69 5.69 -9.19
C ASN A 114 -11.68 4.57 -9.44
N LYS A 115 -12.97 4.88 -9.27
CA LYS A 115 -14.04 3.93 -9.55
C LYS A 115 -14.28 3.90 -11.05
N LEU A 116 -13.75 2.88 -11.70
CA LEU A 116 -14.08 2.61 -13.10
C LEU A 116 -15.28 1.67 -13.12
N GLU A 117 -16.44 2.19 -13.52
CA GLU A 117 -17.64 1.40 -13.60
C GLU A 117 -17.46 0.22 -14.56
N GLY A 118 -18.02 -0.92 -14.19
CA GLY A 118 -17.98 -2.13 -15.02
C GLY A 118 -16.69 -2.94 -14.96
N LEU A 119 -15.66 -2.47 -14.26
CA LEU A 119 -14.43 -3.25 -14.07
C LEU A 119 -14.47 -3.97 -12.73
N LEU A 120 -14.19 -5.25 -12.76
CA LEU A 120 -14.08 -6.07 -11.54
C LEU A 120 -12.85 -5.70 -10.73
N LEU A 121 -11.74 -5.41 -11.41
CA LEU A 121 -10.46 -5.07 -10.79
C LEU A 121 -9.98 -3.70 -11.27
N GLY A 122 -9.37 -2.93 -10.37
CA GLY A 122 -8.72 -1.67 -10.69
C GLY A 122 -7.43 -1.87 -11.48
N SER A 123 -6.95 -0.81 -12.13
CA SER A 123 -5.75 -0.88 -12.97
C SER A 123 -4.50 -1.26 -12.18
N CYS A 124 -4.32 -0.69 -10.97
CA CYS A 124 -3.18 -1.02 -10.12
C CYS A 124 -3.21 -2.50 -9.73
N THR A 125 -4.37 -3.00 -9.30
CA THR A 125 -4.54 -4.40 -8.91
C THR A 125 -4.22 -5.34 -10.06
N GLN A 126 -4.70 -5.04 -11.26
CA GLN A 126 -4.40 -5.85 -12.45
C GLN A 126 -2.89 -5.91 -12.72
N ARG A 127 -2.21 -4.77 -12.66
CA ARG A 127 -0.78 -4.72 -12.91
C ARG A 127 0.02 -5.45 -11.84
N VAL A 128 -0.37 -5.33 -10.57
CA VAL A 128 0.29 -6.08 -9.49
C VAL A 128 0.13 -7.58 -9.71
N LEU A 129 -1.06 -8.03 -10.10
CA LEU A 129 -1.30 -9.45 -10.40
C LEU A 129 -0.37 -9.98 -11.50
N HIS A 130 -0.07 -9.17 -12.51
CA HIS A 130 0.86 -9.56 -13.57
C HIS A 130 2.32 -9.58 -13.14
N MET A 131 2.72 -8.67 -12.25
CA MET A 131 4.12 -8.41 -11.92
C MET A 131 4.60 -9.01 -10.60
N ALA A 132 3.67 -9.40 -9.73
CA ALA A 132 4.00 -9.79 -8.36
C ALA A 132 4.89 -11.04 -8.31
N PRO A 133 5.95 -11.03 -7.48
CA PRO A 133 6.82 -12.21 -7.29
C PRO A 133 6.25 -13.20 -6.29
N CYS A 134 5.08 -12.95 -5.73
CA CYS A 134 4.45 -13.75 -4.68
C CYS A 134 2.94 -13.78 -4.88
N PRO A 135 2.20 -14.62 -4.13
CA PRO A 135 0.75 -14.62 -4.16
C PRO A 135 0.15 -13.26 -3.83
N VAL A 136 -0.97 -12.96 -4.45
CA VAL A 136 -1.73 -11.72 -4.23
C VAL A 136 -3.14 -12.09 -3.79
N LEU A 137 -3.51 -11.66 -2.61
CA LEU A 137 -4.87 -11.80 -2.09
C LEU A 137 -5.61 -10.49 -2.35
N VAL A 138 -6.69 -10.58 -3.12
CA VAL A 138 -7.48 -9.41 -3.52
C VAL A 138 -8.76 -9.35 -2.69
N ILE A 139 -8.97 -8.24 -2.00
CA ILE A 139 -10.14 -8.02 -1.13
C ILE A 139 -11.13 -7.09 -1.86
N ARG A 140 -12.35 -7.55 -1.99
CA ARG A 140 -13.43 -6.81 -2.65
C ARG A 140 -14.10 -5.82 -1.72
#